data_c918b0ef3ba7e3fe78cc3ba04e8872fe
#
_entry.id   c918b0ef3ba7e3fe78cc3ba04e8872fe
#
_cell.length_a   1.000
_cell.length_b   1.000
_cell.length_c   1.000
_cell.angle_alpha   90.00
_cell.angle_beta   90.00
_cell.angle_gamma   90.00
#
_symmetry.space_group_name_H-M   'P 1'
#
loop_
_entity.id
_entity.type
_entity.pdbx_description
1 polymer ?
#
loop_
_entity_poly.entity_id
_entity_poly.type
_entity_poly.pdbx_seq_one_letter_code
_entity_poly.pdbx_strand_id
1 'polypeptide(L)'
;NQYISIDGSTKNGFYGASFNYKSANGLDIVSGREEFGGRFSMEQRVLENRLQFNGSLSARRVNETWGNDGFFDRALTMNPTMPVYNADGSYYQPTSPTGATNPVAELALRDNNGQRMYLLGTAEAKLNILQTEKHLLNTTLSYSLHYNDMKQQYYASSAGSESYWNGYKGRAEMKYQKWYTNRLEWLGNYALNLGDHNIKAVVGYTYEKSIWEQIGGSNNDFSFDNTKYWDLGSGSYLKDGLASLYSGRSESTLIGFFGRLNYNWKDMLFASASLRYEGSSKFGANQKWGYFPAASLAWEMMEMGFMKNTRKVLTSLKPRVSFGITGRSDFDAYKSLSTYNTNGSYLFDGRWVTGYAPSSNANPDLAWEKSVAINLGVDFVLWNRLRGSVEYFDRSSKDLLYTYTAPQPPFVYSTILVNVGTTKNTGIEVSLDGDILTKTAVKWTSGINYSYGKTKLTKLSNDIYKASYLDLYLKPGTGSSEYFFRVQEGGEIGQFYGYEYAGVDENGNMLILNDKDEQIPISQADAKYKRYIGNGAPKHFLSWSNNLTWRNFDLSVFFRGTFGFDVFNMRKYGMGLQGCGTDNVLRSAYLEDKNIRTGGGVISSYFLEDGSFIKLENVTLGYN
;
A
#
# COMPACT_ATOMS: atom_id res chain seq x y z
N ASN A 1 20.72 13.17 -9.67
CA ASN A 1 20.07 13.95 -8.62
C ASN A 1 20.92 15.15 -8.25
N GLN A 2 20.30 16.30 -8.16
CA GLN A 2 20.96 17.55 -7.73
C GLN A 2 20.10 18.17 -6.62
N TYR A 3 20.77 18.73 -5.60
CA TYR A 3 20.10 19.37 -4.48
C TYR A 3 20.91 20.57 -4.03
N ILE A 4 20.22 21.69 -3.86
CA ILE A 4 20.79 22.92 -3.33
C ILE A 4 19.85 23.42 -2.23
N SER A 5 20.40 23.83 -1.11
CA SER A 5 19.65 24.48 -0.04
C SER A 5 20.40 25.70 0.48
N ILE A 6 19.62 26.67 0.91
CA ILE A 6 20.09 27.82 1.64
C ILE A 6 19.18 28.01 2.85
N ASP A 7 19.78 28.20 3.99
CA ASP A 7 19.07 28.48 5.22
C ASP A 7 19.77 29.60 6.00
N GLY A 8 18.97 30.30 6.76
CA GLY A 8 19.42 31.41 7.59
C GLY A 8 18.55 31.54 8.82
N SER A 9 19.17 32.00 9.90
CA SER A 9 18.47 32.29 11.14
C SER A 9 18.71 33.73 11.57
N THR A 10 17.68 34.31 12.17
CA THR A 10 17.73 35.59 12.86
C THR A 10 17.51 35.36 14.36
N LYS A 11 17.59 36.39 15.17
CA LYS A 11 17.28 36.31 16.61
C LYS A 11 15.88 35.72 16.87
N ASN A 12 14.93 36.01 15.98
CA ASN A 12 13.51 35.71 16.16
C ASN A 12 12.92 34.83 15.06
N GLY A 13 13.74 34.27 14.15
CA GLY A 13 13.19 33.49 13.06
C GLY A 13 14.22 32.63 12.33
N PHE A 14 13.68 31.69 11.56
CA PHE A 14 14.42 30.81 10.67
C PHE A 14 13.77 30.84 9.29
N TYR A 15 14.60 30.84 8.25
CA TYR A 15 14.15 30.78 6.85
C TYR A 15 15.00 29.75 6.11
N GLY A 16 14.36 28.89 5.37
CA GLY A 16 15.04 27.89 4.55
C GLY A 16 14.40 27.78 3.19
N ALA A 17 15.22 27.68 2.15
CA ALA A 17 14.79 27.37 0.80
C ALA A 17 15.65 26.26 0.22
N SER A 18 15.03 25.36 -0.51
CA SER A 18 15.76 24.29 -1.20
C SER A 18 15.18 24.03 -2.58
N PHE A 19 16.03 23.60 -3.48
CA PHE A 19 15.67 23.15 -4.81
C PHE A 19 16.28 21.78 -5.06
N ASN A 20 15.50 20.89 -5.69
CA ASN A 20 15.95 19.57 -6.10
C ASN A 20 15.59 19.30 -7.56
N TYR A 21 16.51 18.65 -8.26
CA TYR A 21 16.29 18.07 -9.58
C TYR A 21 16.63 16.59 -9.53
N LYS A 22 15.76 15.77 -10.13
CA LYS A 22 15.98 14.34 -10.27
C LYS A 22 15.59 13.92 -11.68
N SER A 23 16.47 13.16 -12.34
CA SER A 23 16.19 12.46 -13.59
C SER A 23 16.49 10.98 -13.41
N ALA A 24 15.61 10.14 -13.89
CA ALA A 24 15.74 8.68 -13.85
C ALA A 24 15.12 8.06 -15.11
N ASN A 25 15.84 7.13 -15.73
CA ASN A 25 15.31 6.30 -16.81
C ASN A 25 14.83 4.97 -16.21
N GLY A 26 13.79 4.39 -16.81
CA GLY A 26 13.32 3.05 -16.46
C GLY A 26 14.22 1.95 -17.01
N LEU A 27 13.75 0.72 -16.90
CA LEU A 27 14.44 -0.46 -17.40
C LEU A 27 14.11 -0.76 -18.88
N ASP A 28 13.02 -0.19 -19.39
CA ASP A 28 12.67 -0.26 -20.80
C ASP A 28 13.26 0.94 -21.58
N ILE A 29 13.10 0.91 -22.91
CA ILE A 29 13.72 1.88 -23.82
C ILE A 29 13.00 3.25 -23.87
N VAL A 30 11.86 3.42 -23.23
CA VAL A 30 11.04 4.66 -23.31
C VAL A 30 10.71 5.26 -21.96
N SER A 31 10.60 4.46 -20.90
CA SER A 31 10.17 5.01 -19.63
C SER A 31 11.21 5.91 -18.98
N GLY A 32 10.74 7.04 -18.50
CA GLY A 32 11.59 8.04 -17.88
C GLY A 32 10.80 8.95 -16.94
N ARG A 33 11.53 9.61 -16.06
CA ARG A 33 10.98 10.57 -15.09
C ARG A 33 11.93 11.70 -14.84
N GLU A 34 11.41 12.91 -14.94
CA GLU A 34 12.09 14.14 -14.51
C GLU A 34 11.28 14.82 -13.43
N GLU A 35 11.95 15.27 -12.39
CA GLU A 35 11.34 15.92 -11.25
C GLU A 35 12.09 17.21 -10.89
N PHE A 36 11.33 18.31 -10.79
CA PHE A 36 11.77 19.60 -10.33
C PHE A 36 11.00 19.92 -9.06
N GLY A 37 11.70 20.15 -7.96
CA GLY A 37 11.10 20.45 -6.68
C GLY A 37 11.70 21.68 -6.03
N GLY A 38 10.84 22.47 -5.39
CA GLY A 38 11.25 23.58 -4.55
C GLY A 38 10.51 23.53 -3.21
N ARG A 39 11.20 23.89 -2.15
CA ARG A 39 10.61 24.04 -0.82
C ARG A 39 11.08 25.33 -0.19
N PHE A 40 10.13 26.03 0.39
CA PHE A 40 10.37 27.17 1.29
C PHE A 40 9.80 26.84 2.67
N SER A 41 10.50 27.22 3.72
CA SER A 41 10.04 27.09 5.10
C SER A 41 10.45 28.32 5.91
N MET A 42 9.58 28.71 6.82
CA MET A 42 9.84 29.83 7.71
C MET A 42 9.31 29.57 9.10
N GLU A 43 10.01 30.06 10.08
CA GLU A 43 9.55 30.23 11.45
C GLU A 43 9.81 31.70 11.84
N GLN A 44 8.80 32.36 12.39
CA GLN A 44 8.93 33.73 12.88
C GLN A 44 8.29 33.84 14.25
N ARG A 45 9.04 34.33 15.22
CA ARG A 45 8.57 34.61 16.57
C ARG A 45 8.42 36.10 16.74
N VAL A 46 7.30 36.52 17.28
CA VAL A 46 6.96 37.92 17.55
C VAL A 46 6.39 38.07 18.95
N LEU A 47 6.16 39.31 19.40
CA LEU A 47 5.60 39.62 20.70
C LEU A 47 6.38 38.93 21.85
N GLU A 48 7.71 39.09 21.88
CA GLU A 48 8.59 38.50 22.88
C GLU A 48 8.44 36.96 22.97
N ASN A 49 8.35 36.30 21.80
CA ASN A 49 8.13 34.84 21.64
C ASN A 49 6.76 34.35 22.09
N ARG A 50 5.79 35.22 22.37
CA ARG A 50 4.43 34.81 22.68
C ARG A 50 3.68 34.28 21.46
N LEU A 51 3.93 34.83 20.28
CA LEU A 51 3.29 34.40 19.04
C LEU A 51 4.37 33.90 18.08
N GLN A 52 4.17 32.65 17.59
CA GLN A 52 5.05 32.00 16.62
C GLN A 52 4.24 31.66 15.37
N PHE A 53 4.75 32.05 14.21
CA PHE A 53 4.25 31.65 12.91
C PHE A 53 5.21 30.63 12.30
N ASN A 54 4.67 29.50 11.85
CA ASN A 54 5.39 28.53 11.06
C ASN A 54 4.70 28.43 9.69
N GLY A 55 5.51 28.40 8.63
CA GLY A 55 5.01 28.24 7.29
C GLY A 55 5.91 27.34 6.47
N SER A 56 5.33 26.49 5.64
CA SER A 56 6.08 25.78 4.63
C SER A 56 5.28 25.66 3.35
N LEU A 57 5.97 25.79 2.21
CA LEU A 57 5.42 25.58 0.89
C LEU A 57 6.39 24.70 0.12
N SER A 58 5.89 23.57 -0.37
CA SER A 58 6.64 22.67 -1.24
C SER A 58 5.88 22.50 -2.55
N ALA A 59 6.56 22.81 -3.66
CA ALA A 59 6.03 22.62 -5.00
C ALA A 59 6.93 21.64 -5.76
N ARG A 60 6.32 20.70 -6.47
CA ARG A 60 7.04 19.71 -7.25
C ARG A 60 6.33 19.43 -8.56
N ARG A 61 7.05 19.59 -9.67
CA ARG A 61 6.59 19.20 -11.01
C ARG A 61 7.31 17.93 -11.43
N VAL A 62 6.55 16.97 -11.94
CA VAL A 62 7.05 15.70 -12.44
C VAL A 62 6.58 15.52 -13.87
N ASN A 63 7.51 15.25 -14.79
CA ASN A 63 7.23 14.81 -16.14
C ASN A 63 7.59 13.31 -16.19
N GLU A 64 6.66 12.51 -16.69
CA GLU A 64 6.82 11.04 -16.77
C GLU A 64 6.50 10.59 -18.19
N THR A 65 7.29 9.64 -18.67
CA THR A 65 6.95 8.82 -19.83
C THR A 65 6.82 7.40 -19.34
N TRP A 66 5.70 6.77 -19.59
CA TRP A 66 5.44 5.40 -19.17
C TRP A 66 5.62 4.44 -20.35
N GLY A 67 6.24 3.31 -20.06
CA GLY A 67 6.22 2.15 -20.94
C GLY A 67 4.82 1.51 -20.98
N ASN A 68 4.71 0.36 -21.59
CA ASN A 68 3.48 -0.42 -21.64
C ASN A 68 3.49 -1.47 -20.52
N ASP A 69 2.42 -1.53 -19.73
CA ASP A 69 2.21 -2.58 -18.73
C ASP A 69 2.23 -3.96 -19.42
N GLY A 70 2.96 -4.90 -18.84
CA GLY A 70 3.12 -6.24 -19.41
C GLY A 70 4.16 -6.37 -20.54
N PHE A 71 4.91 -5.30 -20.86
CA PHE A 71 5.99 -5.36 -21.85
C PHE A 71 7.00 -6.49 -21.55
N PHE A 72 7.50 -6.57 -20.32
CA PHE A 72 8.46 -7.61 -19.94
C PHE A 72 7.86 -9.02 -20.03
N ASP A 73 6.59 -9.17 -19.71
CA ASP A 73 5.89 -10.43 -19.81
C ASP A 73 5.76 -10.89 -21.27
N ARG A 74 5.40 -9.97 -22.16
CA ARG A 74 5.37 -10.23 -23.61
C ARG A 74 6.74 -10.53 -24.17
N ALA A 75 7.76 -9.78 -23.78
CA ALA A 75 9.13 -10.02 -24.23
C ALA A 75 9.66 -11.40 -23.81
N LEU A 76 9.23 -11.91 -22.65
CA LEU A 76 9.60 -13.24 -22.17
C LEU A 76 8.83 -14.36 -22.85
N THR A 77 7.55 -14.16 -23.15
CA THR A 77 6.67 -15.19 -23.70
C THR A 77 6.72 -15.28 -25.23
N MET A 78 7.21 -14.24 -25.90
CA MET A 78 7.29 -14.21 -27.37
C MET A 78 8.31 -15.22 -27.91
N ASN A 79 8.00 -15.82 -29.05
CA ASN A 79 8.93 -16.70 -29.76
C ASN A 79 10.20 -15.93 -30.15
N PRO A 80 11.38 -16.33 -29.68
CA PRO A 80 12.65 -15.61 -29.94
C PRO A 80 13.11 -15.66 -31.41
N THR A 81 12.50 -16.46 -32.27
CA THR A 81 12.81 -16.52 -33.71
C THR A 81 12.01 -15.49 -34.52
N MET A 82 11.03 -14.82 -33.94
CA MET A 82 10.29 -13.76 -34.63
C MET A 82 11.14 -12.51 -34.78
N PRO A 83 11.18 -11.89 -35.99
CA PRO A 83 11.97 -10.68 -36.21
C PRO A 83 11.31 -9.47 -35.51
N VAL A 84 12.12 -8.47 -35.16
CA VAL A 84 11.63 -7.17 -34.67
C VAL A 84 11.12 -6.32 -35.81
N TYR A 85 11.78 -6.38 -36.99
CA TYR A 85 11.48 -5.57 -38.16
C TYR A 85 11.21 -6.44 -39.38
N ASN A 86 10.36 -5.97 -40.26
CA ASN A 86 10.20 -6.47 -41.62
C ASN A 86 11.38 -6.03 -42.50
N ALA A 87 11.46 -6.58 -43.71
CA ALA A 87 12.54 -6.23 -44.69
C ALA A 87 12.49 -4.75 -45.12
N ASP A 88 11.35 -4.10 -45.04
CA ASP A 88 11.15 -2.69 -45.37
C ASP A 88 11.44 -1.73 -44.20
N GLY A 89 11.87 -2.27 -43.04
CA GLY A 89 12.18 -1.50 -41.84
C GLY A 89 10.95 -1.19 -40.95
N SER A 90 9.76 -1.57 -41.35
CA SER A 90 8.57 -1.48 -40.49
C SER A 90 8.62 -2.52 -39.36
N TYR A 91 7.88 -2.27 -38.26
CA TYR A 91 7.81 -3.25 -37.18
C TYR A 91 7.00 -4.48 -37.60
N TYR A 92 7.57 -5.66 -37.35
CA TYR A 92 6.88 -6.91 -37.59
C TYR A 92 5.64 -7.00 -36.68
N GLN A 93 4.48 -7.33 -37.27
CA GLN A 93 3.24 -7.57 -36.54
C GLN A 93 2.89 -9.06 -36.60
N PRO A 94 2.84 -9.77 -35.46
CA PRO A 94 2.42 -11.17 -35.43
C PRO A 94 0.99 -11.33 -35.96
N THR A 95 0.76 -12.37 -36.74
CA THR A 95 -0.54 -12.66 -37.38
C THR A 95 -1.52 -13.43 -36.49
N SER A 96 -1.07 -13.89 -35.31
CA SER A 96 -1.92 -14.64 -34.38
C SER A 96 -2.80 -13.71 -33.52
N PRO A 97 -4.12 -13.89 -33.50
CA PRO A 97 -5.03 -13.09 -32.67
C PRO A 97 -4.91 -13.40 -31.17
N THR A 98 -4.16 -14.43 -30.77
CA THR A 98 -4.03 -14.89 -29.37
C THR A 98 -3.05 -14.10 -28.53
N GLY A 99 -2.71 -12.88 -28.94
CA GLY A 99 -2.05 -11.93 -28.04
C GLY A 99 -0.55 -11.79 -28.16
N ALA A 100 0.11 -12.44 -29.13
CA ALA A 100 1.50 -12.15 -29.40
C ALA A 100 1.61 -10.77 -30.07
N THR A 101 2.29 -9.84 -29.42
CA THR A 101 2.58 -8.50 -29.98
C THR A 101 4.08 -8.28 -29.94
N ASN A 102 4.62 -7.58 -30.93
CA ASN A 102 6.02 -7.21 -30.93
C ASN A 102 6.32 -6.25 -29.78
N PRO A 103 7.07 -6.66 -28.74
CA PRO A 103 7.26 -5.84 -27.55
C PRO A 103 8.02 -4.54 -27.81
N VAL A 104 8.91 -4.51 -28.82
CA VAL A 104 9.62 -3.29 -29.20
C VAL A 104 8.67 -2.32 -29.90
N ALA A 105 7.82 -2.80 -30.80
CA ALA A 105 6.79 -1.99 -31.46
C ALA A 105 5.79 -1.41 -30.44
N GLU A 106 5.41 -2.19 -29.45
CA GLU A 106 4.51 -1.76 -28.37
C GLU A 106 5.04 -0.56 -27.58
N LEU A 107 6.35 -0.45 -27.40
CA LEU A 107 6.97 0.70 -26.76
C LEU A 107 7.19 1.86 -27.73
N ALA A 108 7.67 1.57 -28.94
CA ALA A 108 8.08 2.61 -29.88
C ALA A 108 6.91 3.32 -30.59
N LEU A 109 5.78 2.62 -30.76
CA LEU A 109 4.60 3.14 -31.47
C LEU A 109 3.52 3.70 -30.52
N ARG A 110 3.88 3.95 -29.27
CA ARG A 110 3.01 4.58 -28.28
C ARG A 110 3.68 5.77 -27.63
N ASP A 111 2.92 6.81 -27.44
CA ASP A 111 3.25 7.92 -26.53
C ASP A 111 2.34 7.79 -25.30
N ASN A 112 2.91 7.66 -24.14
CA ASN A 112 2.16 7.65 -22.87
C ASN A 112 2.89 8.58 -21.89
N ASN A 113 2.46 9.84 -21.87
CA ASN A 113 3.13 10.89 -21.14
C ASN A 113 2.26 11.40 -19.99
N GLY A 114 2.89 11.72 -18.89
CA GLY A 114 2.26 12.31 -17.72
C GLY A 114 2.96 13.57 -17.24
N GLN A 115 2.17 14.53 -16.84
CA GLN A 115 2.65 15.69 -16.10
C GLN A 115 1.90 15.78 -14.79
N ARG A 116 2.63 15.88 -13.68
CA ARG A 116 2.04 16.03 -12.35
C ARG A 116 2.58 17.27 -11.67
N MET A 117 1.70 17.97 -10.97
CA MET A 117 2.06 19.05 -10.07
C MET A 117 1.61 18.69 -8.66
N TYR A 118 2.53 18.78 -7.73
CA TYR A 118 2.25 18.62 -6.31
C TYR A 118 2.49 19.96 -5.61
N LEU A 119 1.53 20.38 -4.81
CA LEU A 119 1.67 21.55 -3.94
C LEU A 119 1.26 21.15 -2.53
N LEU A 120 2.17 21.29 -1.60
CA LEU A 120 1.93 21.10 -0.17
C LEU A 120 2.24 22.40 0.56
N GLY A 121 1.19 23.02 1.10
CA GLY A 121 1.28 24.25 1.89
C GLY A 121 0.85 24.00 3.33
N THR A 122 1.58 24.52 4.29
CA THR A 122 1.17 24.55 5.70
C THR A 122 1.40 25.95 6.27
N ALA A 123 0.44 26.44 7.04
CA ALA A 123 0.54 27.66 7.81
C ALA A 123 0.05 27.39 9.24
N GLU A 124 0.84 27.76 10.21
CA GLU A 124 0.54 27.54 11.63
C GLU A 124 0.79 28.83 12.41
N ALA A 125 -0.12 29.12 13.35
CA ALA A 125 0.03 30.16 14.33
C ALA A 125 -0.10 29.55 15.74
N LYS A 126 0.95 29.68 16.55
CA LYS A 126 1.01 29.21 17.93
C LYS A 126 1.09 30.41 18.87
N LEU A 127 0.14 30.49 19.81
CA LEU A 127 0.08 31.52 20.85
C LEU A 127 0.39 30.90 22.21
N ASN A 128 1.45 31.35 22.86
CA ASN A 128 1.77 31.03 24.26
C ASN A 128 0.95 31.99 25.15
N ILE A 129 -0.09 31.44 25.81
CA ILE A 129 -1.03 32.20 26.62
C ILE A 129 -0.45 32.41 28.03
N LEU A 130 0.11 31.34 28.61
CA LEU A 130 0.72 31.35 29.92
C LEU A 130 2.01 30.53 29.89
N GLN A 131 3.08 31.11 30.40
CA GLN A 131 4.37 30.45 30.52
C GLN A 131 5.01 30.85 31.84
N THR A 132 5.01 29.91 32.77
CA THR A 132 5.65 30.03 34.09
C THR A 132 6.48 28.77 34.35
N GLU A 133 7.23 28.73 35.42
CA GLU A 133 7.97 27.52 35.82
C GLU A 133 7.09 26.29 36.01
N LYS A 134 5.86 26.49 36.45
CA LYS A 134 4.89 25.41 36.76
C LYS A 134 3.87 25.17 35.65
N HIS A 135 3.48 26.20 34.92
CA HIS A 135 2.37 26.15 33.97
C HIS A 135 2.80 26.60 32.58
N LEU A 136 2.47 25.79 31.59
CA LEU A 136 2.56 26.15 30.19
C LEU A 136 1.18 25.95 29.54
N LEU A 137 0.59 27.02 29.00
CA LEU A 137 -0.64 26.96 28.22
C LEU A 137 -0.39 27.61 26.86
N ASN A 138 -0.62 26.87 25.79
CA ASN A 138 -0.56 27.41 24.46
C ASN A 138 -1.71 26.89 23.60
N THR A 139 -2.02 27.63 22.55
CA THR A 139 -2.96 27.23 21.51
C THR A 139 -2.31 27.35 20.15
N THR A 140 -2.67 26.43 19.26
CA THR A 140 -2.13 26.35 17.90
C THR A 140 -3.30 26.23 16.92
N LEU A 141 -3.30 27.05 15.89
CA LEU A 141 -4.19 26.94 14.75
C LEU A 141 -3.33 26.67 13.52
N SER A 142 -3.62 25.57 12.82
CA SER A 142 -2.91 25.21 11.60
C SER A 142 -3.87 24.97 10.42
N TYR A 143 -3.43 25.39 9.24
CA TYR A 143 -4.10 25.09 7.99
C TYR A 143 -3.12 24.42 7.04
N SER A 144 -3.56 23.33 6.41
CA SER A 144 -2.77 22.60 5.41
C SER A 144 -3.57 22.45 4.12
N LEU A 145 -2.88 22.68 3.01
CA LEU A 145 -3.36 22.43 1.66
C LEU A 145 -2.48 21.35 1.03
N HIS A 146 -3.08 20.26 0.58
CA HIS A 146 -2.44 19.27 -0.26
C HIS A 146 -3.15 19.26 -1.62
N TYR A 147 -2.47 19.72 -2.65
CA TYR A 147 -2.96 19.75 -4.02
C TYR A 147 -2.08 18.86 -4.89
N ASN A 148 -2.71 18.05 -5.73
CA ASN A 148 -2.05 17.21 -6.72
C ASN A 148 -2.90 17.22 -7.98
N ASP A 149 -2.31 17.53 -9.13
CA ASP A 149 -2.94 17.32 -10.43
C ASP A 149 -2.12 16.35 -11.28
N MET A 150 -2.78 15.77 -12.27
CA MET A 150 -2.18 14.90 -13.24
C MET A 150 -2.84 15.11 -14.60
N LYS A 151 -2.02 15.43 -15.58
CA LYS A 151 -2.37 15.42 -17.00
C LYS A 151 -1.75 14.20 -17.64
N GLN A 152 -2.56 13.29 -18.17
CA GLN A 152 -2.11 12.14 -18.94
C GLN A 152 -2.45 12.33 -20.41
N GLN A 153 -1.53 11.94 -21.28
CA GLN A 153 -1.61 12.05 -22.72
C GLN A 153 -1.17 10.73 -23.33
N TYR A 154 -2.07 10.07 -24.02
CA TYR A 154 -1.84 8.77 -24.63
C TYR A 154 -2.10 8.82 -26.14
N TYR A 155 -1.22 8.20 -26.92
CA TYR A 155 -1.41 7.97 -28.34
C TYR A 155 -0.84 6.62 -28.74
N ALA A 156 -1.64 5.79 -29.42
CA ALA A 156 -1.20 4.60 -30.11
C ALA A 156 -1.25 4.85 -31.62
N SER A 157 -0.11 4.61 -32.30
CA SER A 157 0.03 4.83 -33.75
C SER A 157 -0.85 3.87 -34.57
N SER A 158 -1.22 4.32 -35.77
CA SER A 158 -1.94 3.49 -36.77
C SER A 158 -1.16 2.24 -37.17
N ALA A 159 0.17 2.25 -37.07
CA ALA A 159 1.06 1.11 -37.35
C ALA A 159 1.22 0.15 -36.15
N GLY A 160 0.64 0.48 -34.99
CA GLY A 160 0.75 -0.32 -33.77
C GLY A 160 -0.19 -1.50 -33.72
N SER A 161 0.12 -2.49 -32.88
CA SER A 161 -0.71 -3.69 -32.69
C SER A 161 -2.14 -3.36 -32.20
N GLU A 162 -2.29 -2.33 -31.39
CA GLU A 162 -3.60 -1.88 -30.88
C GLU A 162 -4.52 -1.48 -32.02
N SER A 163 -4.01 -0.71 -33.00
CA SER A 163 -4.76 -0.32 -34.18
C SER A 163 -5.01 -1.52 -35.11
N TYR A 164 -4.01 -2.36 -35.33
CA TYR A 164 -4.12 -3.55 -36.18
C TYR A 164 -5.20 -4.51 -35.71
N TRP A 165 -5.23 -4.85 -34.40
CA TRP A 165 -6.19 -5.81 -33.88
C TRP A 165 -7.61 -5.26 -33.68
N ASN A 166 -7.75 -3.95 -33.46
CA ASN A 166 -9.06 -3.31 -33.27
C ASN A 166 -9.66 -2.72 -34.56
N GLY A 167 -8.93 -2.73 -35.68
CA GLY A 167 -9.42 -2.31 -36.97
C GLY A 167 -9.62 -0.81 -37.16
N TYR A 168 -8.89 0.02 -36.37
CA TYR A 168 -8.91 1.48 -36.51
C TYR A 168 -7.49 2.04 -36.72
N LYS A 169 -7.39 3.29 -37.20
CA LYS A 169 -6.11 3.97 -37.46
C LYS A 169 -5.79 4.92 -36.32
N GLY A 170 -4.99 4.47 -35.37
CA GLY A 170 -4.57 5.28 -34.23
C GLY A 170 -5.65 5.48 -33.17
N ARG A 171 -5.20 5.67 -31.93
CA ARG A 171 -6.03 6.03 -30.77
C ARG A 171 -5.37 7.12 -29.96
N ALA A 172 -6.13 8.13 -29.60
CA ALA A 172 -5.68 9.21 -28.73
C ALA A 172 -6.57 9.32 -27.49
N GLU A 173 -5.95 9.61 -26.33
CA GLU A 173 -6.64 9.90 -25.10
C GLU A 173 -5.97 11.05 -24.35
N MET A 174 -6.76 11.97 -23.83
CA MET A 174 -6.32 12.98 -22.86
C MET A 174 -7.16 12.88 -21.60
N LYS A 175 -6.48 12.89 -20.46
CA LYS A 175 -7.11 12.83 -19.14
C LYS A 175 -6.48 13.84 -18.22
N TYR A 176 -7.31 14.62 -17.54
CA TYR A 176 -6.89 15.53 -16.49
C TYR A 176 -7.60 15.15 -15.19
N GLN A 177 -6.82 15.00 -14.13
CA GLN A 177 -7.30 14.66 -12.78
C GLN A 177 -6.70 15.64 -11.78
N LYS A 178 -7.46 16.02 -10.77
CA LYS A 178 -6.94 16.78 -9.64
C LYS A 178 -7.50 16.24 -8.32
N TRP A 179 -6.67 16.28 -7.31
CA TRP A 179 -7.00 15.96 -5.93
C TRP A 179 -6.56 17.13 -5.06
N TYR A 180 -7.42 17.57 -4.18
CA TYR A 180 -7.03 18.53 -3.18
C TYR A 180 -7.70 18.24 -1.86
N THR A 181 -6.91 18.39 -0.80
CA THR A 181 -7.33 18.21 0.58
C THR A 181 -6.99 19.47 1.36
N ASN A 182 -8.00 20.03 1.99
CA ASN A 182 -7.87 21.15 2.92
C ASN A 182 -8.08 20.61 4.33
N ARG A 183 -7.16 20.93 5.24
CA ARG A 183 -7.24 20.54 6.64
C ARG A 183 -7.05 21.76 7.52
N LEU A 184 -7.99 21.96 8.44
CA LEU A 184 -7.89 22.90 9.53
C LEU A 184 -7.76 22.12 10.84
N GLU A 185 -6.79 22.48 11.65
CA GLU A 185 -6.59 21.87 12.96
C GLU A 185 -6.40 22.94 14.03
N TRP A 186 -7.09 22.78 15.13
CA TRP A 186 -6.92 23.57 16.32
C TRP A 186 -6.50 22.69 17.48
N LEU A 187 -5.49 23.13 18.24
CA LEU A 187 -4.93 22.44 19.41
C LEU A 187 -4.87 23.39 20.60
N GLY A 188 -5.31 22.92 21.76
CA GLY A 188 -5.03 23.53 23.06
C GLY A 188 -4.12 22.60 23.86
N ASN A 189 -2.98 23.09 24.29
CA ASN A 189 -1.98 22.32 25.04
C ASN A 189 -1.78 22.94 26.42
N TYR A 190 -1.84 22.12 27.46
CA TYR A 190 -1.56 22.52 28.84
C TYR A 190 -0.54 21.58 29.46
N ALA A 191 0.50 22.11 30.06
CA ALA A 191 1.46 21.36 30.85
C ALA A 191 1.56 21.95 32.25
N LEU A 192 1.55 21.07 33.24
CA LEU A 192 1.66 21.38 34.65
C LEU A 192 2.80 20.59 35.26
N ASN A 193 3.75 21.29 35.90
CA ASN A 193 4.87 20.70 36.61
C ASN A 193 4.76 21.06 38.09
N LEU A 194 4.53 20.07 38.94
CA LEU A 194 4.45 20.18 40.39
C LEU A 194 5.53 19.32 41.07
N GLY A 195 6.78 19.48 40.63
CA GLY A 195 7.91 18.70 41.13
C GLY A 195 7.80 17.23 40.70
N ASP A 196 7.39 16.37 41.61
CA ASP A 196 7.25 14.93 41.37
C ASP A 196 6.11 14.58 40.38
N HIS A 197 5.21 15.51 40.08
CA HIS A 197 4.04 15.30 39.23
C HIS A 197 4.13 16.14 37.96
N ASN A 198 4.16 15.49 36.81
CA ASN A 198 4.09 16.11 35.49
C ASN A 198 2.81 15.72 34.79
N ILE A 199 1.98 16.70 34.45
CA ILE A 199 0.71 16.51 33.74
C ILE A 199 0.76 17.26 32.42
N LYS A 200 0.44 16.58 31.30
CA LYS A 200 0.29 17.22 29.99
C LYS A 200 -1.08 16.85 29.43
N ALA A 201 -1.87 17.86 29.10
CA ALA A 201 -3.18 17.70 28.48
C ALA A 201 -3.19 18.35 27.11
N VAL A 202 -3.84 17.70 26.16
CA VAL A 202 -4.10 18.23 24.82
C VAL A 202 -5.57 18.05 24.52
N VAL A 203 -6.20 19.08 23.97
CA VAL A 203 -7.52 19.02 23.35
C VAL A 203 -7.40 19.52 21.92
N GLY A 204 -8.18 18.98 21.00
CA GLY A 204 -8.07 19.36 19.62
C GLY A 204 -9.36 19.16 18.82
N TYR A 205 -9.41 19.89 17.74
CA TYR A 205 -10.43 19.82 16.70
C TYR A 205 -9.75 19.70 15.34
N THR A 206 -10.27 18.84 14.48
CA THR A 206 -9.81 18.69 13.10
C THR A 206 -11.00 18.74 12.14
N TYR A 207 -10.83 19.45 11.04
CA TYR A 207 -11.72 19.45 9.90
C TYR A 207 -10.90 19.17 8.65
N GLU A 208 -11.30 18.17 7.86
CA GLU A 208 -10.66 17.83 6.61
C GLU A 208 -11.70 17.68 5.51
N LYS A 209 -11.45 18.28 4.35
CA LYS A 209 -12.24 18.11 3.15
C LYS A 209 -11.33 17.70 2.00
N SER A 210 -11.61 16.52 1.43
CA SER A 210 -10.91 15.96 0.27
C SER A 210 -11.84 15.95 -0.93
N ILE A 211 -11.33 16.43 -2.08
CA ILE A 211 -12.07 16.48 -3.35
C ILE A 211 -11.19 15.90 -4.44
N TRP A 212 -11.79 15.04 -5.26
CA TRP A 212 -11.23 14.52 -6.49
C TRP A 212 -12.13 14.91 -7.66
N GLU A 213 -11.51 15.35 -8.75
CA GLU A 213 -12.19 15.69 -9.99
C GLU A 213 -11.42 15.14 -11.18
N GLN A 214 -12.14 14.75 -12.22
CA GLN A 214 -11.53 14.37 -13.49
C GLN A 214 -12.37 14.83 -14.67
N ILE A 215 -11.68 15.05 -15.79
CA ILE A 215 -12.26 15.16 -17.13
C ILE A 215 -11.33 14.43 -18.09
N GLY A 216 -11.88 13.75 -19.07
CA GLY A 216 -11.09 13.09 -20.09
C GLY A 216 -11.93 12.74 -21.31
N GLY A 217 -11.22 12.41 -22.38
CA GLY A 217 -11.83 11.92 -23.59
C GLY A 217 -10.85 11.14 -24.43
N SER A 218 -11.37 10.19 -25.22
CA SER A 218 -10.61 9.43 -26.18
C SER A 218 -11.33 9.37 -27.52
N ASN A 219 -10.56 9.30 -28.58
CA ASN A 219 -11.08 9.11 -29.94
C ASN A 219 -10.15 8.18 -30.73
N ASN A 220 -10.68 7.56 -31.76
CA ASN A 220 -9.97 6.59 -32.60
C ASN A 220 -10.12 6.95 -34.07
N ASP A 221 -9.36 6.26 -34.92
CA ASP A 221 -9.39 6.30 -36.37
C ASP A 221 -9.02 7.69 -36.93
N PHE A 222 -7.74 8.04 -36.74
CA PHE A 222 -7.14 9.30 -37.20
C PHE A 222 -6.61 9.13 -38.63
N SER A 223 -6.79 10.16 -39.46
CA SER A 223 -6.25 10.18 -40.83
C SER A 223 -4.71 10.22 -40.85
N PHE A 224 -4.09 10.79 -39.82
CA PHE A 224 -2.64 10.94 -39.70
C PHE A 224 -2.20 10.74 -38.25
N ASP A 225 -1.01 10.15 -38.05
CA ASP A 225 -0.41 9.97 -36.73
C ASP A 225 0.21 11.26 -36.15
N ASN A 226 0.41 12.30 -36.98
CA ASN A 226 1.20 13.48 -36.61
C ASN A 226 0.54 14.35 -35.54
N THR A 227 -0.80 14.43 -35.51
CA THR A 227 -1.56 15.21 -34.54
C THR A 227 -1.57 14.57 -33.16
N LYS A 228 -1.40 13.26 -33.11
CA LYS A 228 -1.43 12.46 -31.87
C LYS A 228 -2.65 12.84 -31.01
N TYR A 229 -2.42 13.10 -29.74
CA TYR A 229 -3.46 13.50 -28.75
C TYR A 229 -3.78 15.02 -28.76
N TRP A 230 -3.10 15.83 -29.62
CA TRP A 230 -3.31 17.28 -29.60
C TRP A 230 -4.60 17.73 -30.29
N ASP A 231 -5.21 16.88 -31.10
CA ASP A 231 -6.51 17.13 -31.72
C ASP A 231 -7.39 15.88 -31.65
N LEU A 232 -8.05 15.68 -30.50
CA LEU A 232 -8.99 14.57 -30.32
C LEU A 232 -10.19 14.67 -31.27
N GLY A 233 -10.53 15.88 -31.73
CA GLY A 233 -11.69 16.09 -32.63
C GLY A 233 -11.51 15.52 -34.02
N SER A 234 -10.26 15.28 -34.48
CA SER A 234 -9.96 14.82 -35.84
C SER A 234 -10.17 13.31 -36.07
N GLY A 235 -10.33 12.50 -34.99
CA GLY A 235 -10.67 11.08 -35.13
C GLY A 235 -12.11 10.86 -35.61
N SER A 236 -12.33 9.88 -36.49
CA SER A 236 -13.64 9.66 -37.13
C SER A 236 -14.69 9.12 -36.15
N TYR A 237 -14.30 8.39 -35.09
CA TYR A 237 -15.22 7.81 -34.11
C TYR A 237 -16.09 8.85 -33.38
N LEU A 238 -15.67 10.12 -33.33
CA LEU A 238 -16.49 11.19 -32.77
C LEU A 238 -17.78 11.40 -33.58
N LYS A 239 -17.68 11.38 -34.93
CA LYS A 239 -18.83 11.51 -35.82
C LYS A 239 -19.78 10.33 -35.73
N ASP A 240 -19.23 9.16 -35.48
CA ASP A 240 -19.98 7.91 -35.39
C ASP A 240 -20.58 7.67 -33.99
N GLY A 241 -20.35 8.59 -33.04
CA GLY A 241 -20.83 8.44 -31.65
C GLY A 241 -20.07 7.37 -30.85
N LEU A 242 -18.88 6.96 -31.29
CA LEU A 242 -18.03 5.91 -30.67
C LEU A 242 -16.90 6.49 -29.85
N ALA A 243 -16.65 7.80 -29.91
CA ALA A 243 -15.67 8.47 -29.05
C ALA A 243 -16.15 8.51 -27.59
N SER A 244 -15.21 8.55 -26.67
CA SER A 244 -15.52 8.65 -25.23
C SER A 244 -15.26 10.05 -24.71
N LEU A 245 -16.22 10.60 -23.98
CA LEU A 245 -16.07 11.81 -23.18
C LEU A 245 -16.63 11.54 -21.80
N TYR A 246 -15.83 11.80 -20.75
CA TYR A 246 -16.22 11.53 -19.38
C TYR A 246 -15.72 12.60 -18.41
N SER A 247 -16.46 12.77 -17.34
CA SER A 247 -16.04 13.58 -16.19
C SER A 247 -16.53 12.92 -14.90
N GLY A 248 -15.91 13.29 -13.79
CA GLY A 248 -16.28 12.77 -12.49
C GLY A 248 -15.83 13.68 -11.38
N ARG A 249 -16.56 13.64 -10.26
CA ARG A 249 -16.20 14.32 -9.03
C ARG A 249 -16.60 13.48 -7.84
N SER A 250 -15.71 13.41 -6.84
CA SER A 250 -16.06 12.87 -5.53
C SER A 250 -15.51 13.78 -4.42
N GLU A 251 -16.23 13.81 -3.30
CA GLU A 251 -15.79 14.56 -2.13
C GLU A 251 -16.08 13.79 -0.85
N SER A 252 -15.24 14.00 0.15
CA SER A 252 -15.43 13.49 1.49
C SER A 252 -15.02 14.51 2.55
N THR A 253 -15.70 14.48 3.68
CA THR A 253 -15.44 15.35 4.82
C THR A 253 -15.20 14.50 6.05
N LEU A 254 -14.19 14.87 6.84
CA LEU A 254 -13.84 14.26 8.12
C LEU A 254 -13.80 15.36 9.19
N ILE A 255 -14.45 15.11 10.33
CA ILE A 255 -14.45 16.00 11.49
C ILE A 255 -14.06 15.19 12.71
N GLY A 256 -13.11 15.70 13.51
CA GLY A 256 -12.65 15.00 14.70
C GLY A 256 -12.47 15.94 15.89
N PHE A 257 -12.89 15.45 17.06
CA PHE A 257 -12.60 16.04 18.36
C PHE A 257 -11.77 15.05 19.17
N PHE A 258 -10.74 15.51 19.83
CA PHE A 258 -9.93 14.62 20.64
C PHE A 258 -9.36 15.29 21.88
N GLY A 259 -9.08 14.46 22.87
CA GLY A 259 -8.38 14.83 24.07
C GLY A 259 -7.38 13.76 24.49
N ARG A 260 -6.26 14.18 25.06
CA ARG A 260 -5.24 13.29 25.63
C ARG A 260 -4.75 13.87 26.95
N LEU A 261 -4.57 13.00 27.93
CA LEU A 261 -3.93 13.28 29.20
C LEU A 261 -2.72 12.37 29.36
N ASN A 262 -1.56 12.93 29.65
CA ASN A 262 -0.37 12.20 30.05
C ASN A 262 0.00 12.62 31.47
N TYR A 263 0.30 11.63 32.29
CA TYR A 263 0.73 11.80 33.66
C TYR A 263 2.04 11.07 33.91
N ASN A 264 2.99 11.74 34.53
CA ASN A 264 4.23 11.18 34.97
C ASN A 264 4.42 11.51 36.46
N TRP A 265 4.69 10.49 37.26
CA TRP A 265 4.97 10.60 38.66
C TRP A 265 6.39 10.12 38.96
N LYS A 266 7.26 11.04 39.41
CA LYS A 266 8.65 10.78 39.82
C LYS A 266 9.49 10.08 38.77
N ASP A 267 9.18 10.19 37.48
CA ASP A 267 9.75 9.41 36.40
C ASP A 267 9.69 7.88 36.61
N MET A 268 8.83 7.44 37.54
CA MET A 268 8.59 6.04 37.85
C MET A 268 7.31 5.52 37.22
N LEU A 269 6.21 6.26 37.34
CA LEU A 269 4.92 5.83 36.82
C LEU A 269 4.47 6.76 35.69
N PHE A 270 4.23 6.16 34.56
CA PHE A 270 3.76 6.87 33.35
C PHE A 270 2.38 6.33 32.98
N ALA A 271 1.41 7.22 32.89
CA ALA A 271 0.06 6.88 32.45
C ALA A 271 -0.38 7.82 31.32
N SER A 272 -1.06 7.29 30.32
CA SER A 272 -1.74 8.12 29.33
C SER A 272 -3.13 7.62 29.03
N ALA A 273 -4.04 8.55 28.75
CA ALA A 273 -5.39 8.26 28.28
C ALA A 273 -5.74 9.23 27.15
N SER A 274 -6.39 8.75 26.11
CA SER A 274 -6.88 9.59 25.02
C SER A 274 -8.22 9.09 24.50
N LEU A 275 -9.01 10.01 24.01
CA LEU A 275 -10.26 9.73 23.33
C LEU A 275 -10.33 10.59 22.06
N ARG A 276 -10.63 9.97 20.91
CA ARG A 276 -10.99 10.64 19.67
C ARG A 276 -12.44 10.31 19.32
N TYR A 277 -13.21 11.33 19.02
CA TYR A 277 -14.58 11.24 18.49
C TYR A 277 -14.55 11.80 17.08
N GLU A 278 -14.81 10.97 16.07
CA GLU A 278 -14.57 11.31 14.67
C GLU A 278 -15.74 10.90 13.80
N GLY A 279 -16.13 11.80 12.88
CA GLY A 279 -17.20 11.60 11.92
C GLY A 279 -16.71 11.75 10.50
N SER A 280 -17.16 10.85 9.62
CA SER A 280 -16.87 10.89 8.19
C SER A 280 -18.12 10.83 7.34
N SER A 281 -18.16 11.63 6.27
CA SER A 281 -19.27 11.65 5.33
C SER A 281 -19.38 10.37 4.47
N LYS A 282 -18.35 9.50 4.49
CA LYS A 282 -18.32 8.27 3.72
C LYS A 282 -19.25 7.18 4.26
N PHE A 283 -19.52 7.22 5.57
CA PHE A 283 -20.32 6.21 6.27
C PHE A 283 -21.82 6.43 6.12
N GLY A 284 -22.57 5.40 6.49
CA GLY A 284 -24.02 5.40 6.50
C GLY A 284 -24.61 6.46 7.43
N ALA A 285 -25.84 6.87 7.17
CA ALA A 285 -26.50 7.94 7.90
C ALA A 285 -26.54 7.68 9.42
N ASN A 286 -26.66 6.40 9.81
CA ASN A 286 -26.77 5.97 11.19
C ASN A 286 -25.42 5.81 11.91
N GLN A 287 -24.28 5.73 11.17
CA GLN A 287 -22.97 5.29 11.69
C GLN A 287 -21.81 6.22 11.31
N LYS A 288 -22.08 7.50 11.05
CA LYS A 288 -21.04 8.46 10.62
C LYS A 288 -19.95 8.66 11.67
N TRP A 289 -20.28 8.55 12.94
CA TRP A 289 -19.41 8.87 14.07
C TRP A 289 -18.87 7.64 14.78
N GLY A 290 -17.60 7.68 15.15
CA GLY A 290 -16.92 6.64 15.91
C GLY A 290 -16.17 7.19 17.13
N TYR A 291 -16.03 6.36 18.17
CA TYR A 291 -15.23 6.62 19.36
C TYR A 291 -13.99 5.73 19.34
N PHE A 292 -12.83 6.35 19.58
CA PHE A 292 -11.53 5.69 19.52
C PHE A 292 -10.73 6.00 20.79
N PRO A 293 -10.99 5.26 21.88
CA PRO A 293 -10.24 5.39 23.14
C PRO A 293 -8.89 4.69 23.04
N ALA A 294 -7.90 5.22 23.78
CA ALA A 294 -6.65 4.53 24.05
C ALA A 294 -6.14 4.88 25.45
N ALA A 295 -5.46 3.91 26.07
CA ALA A 295 -4.82 4.08 27.37
C ALA A 295 -3.50 3.30 27.43
N SER A 296 -2.54 3.81 28.19
CA SER A 296 -1.29 3.09 28.47
C SER A 296 -0.79 3.35 29.87
N LEU A 297 -0.08 2.36 30.40
CA LEU A 297 0.60 2.42 31.70
C LEU A 297 2.00 1.83 31.54
N ALA A 298 3.00 2.50 32.11
CA ALA A 298 4.36 1.99 32.20
C ALA A 298 4.96 2.32 33.56
N TRP A 299 5.79 1.41 34.08
CA TRP A 299 6.35 1.53 35.41
C TRP A 299 7.87 1.28 35.38
N GLU A 300 8.68 2.29 35.69
CA GLU A 300 10.13 2.14 35.90
C GLU A 300 10.36 1.57 37.30
N MET A 301 10.65 0.28 37.36
CA MET A 301 10.74 -0.46 38.63
C MET A 301 12.06 -0.22 39.39
N MET A 302 13.12 0.24 38.70
CA MET A 302 14.45 0.37 39.31
C MET A 302 14.53 1.44 40.41
N GLU A 303 13.58 2.35 40.47
CA GLU A 303 13.48 3.34 41.53
C GLU A 303 12.91 2.79 42.85
N MET A 304 12.39 1.55 42.83
CA MET A 304 11.81 0.90 44.00
C MET A 304 12.89 0.33 44.94
N GLY A 305 12.61 0.40 46.23
CA GLY A 305 13.52 -0.05 47.25
C GLY A 305 13.94 -1.51 47.16
N PHE A 306 13.06 -2.40 46.75
CA PHE A 306 13.34 -3.83 46.61
C PHE A 306 14.24 -4.18 45.41
N MET A 307 14.42 -3.25 44.44
CA MET A 307 15.29 -3.41 43.29
C MET A 307 16.74 -2.93 43.53
N LYS A 308 17.05 -2.35 44.69
CA LYS A 308 18.39 -1.77 44.96
C LYS A 308 19.53 -2.76 44.77
N ASN A 309 19.34 -4.01 45.14
CA ASN A 309 20.37 -5.06 45.05
C ASN A 309 20.62 -5.55 43.61
N THR A 310 19.72 -5.31 42.69
CA THR A 310 19.83 -5.75 41.29
C THR A 310 20.48 -4.71 40.40
N ARG A 311 20.65 -3.46 40.86
CA ARG A 311 21.15 -2.30 40.06
C ARG A 311 22.53 -2.50 39.43
N LYS A 312 23.35 -3.43 39.96
CA LYS A 312 24.66 -3.76 39.36
C LYS A 312 24.52 -4.47 38.00
N VAL A 313 23.45 -5.20 37.80
CA VAL A 313 23.18 -5.98 36.59
C VAL A 313 22.05 -5.34 35.79
N LEU A 314 20.92 -5.12 36.42
CA LEU A 314 19.71 -4.58 35.83
C LEU A 314 19.61 -3.07 36.19
N THR A 315 19.79 -2.21 35.20
CA THR A 315 19.85 -0.75 35.40
C THR A 315 18.58 -0.01 35.01
N SER A 316 17.71 -0.66 34.20
CA SER A 316 16.32 -0.24 33.93
C SER A 316 15.46 -1.48 33.74
N LEU A 317 14.26 -1.46 34.28
CA LEU A 317 13.22 -2.46 34.08
C LEU A 317 11.86 -1.77 34.04
N LYS A 318 11.26 -1.74 32.84
CA LYS A 318 10.04 -0.98 32.57
C LYS A 318 8.97 -1.85 31.94
N PRO A 319 8.16 -2.59 32.71
CA PRO A 319 6.96 -3.20 32.19
C PRO A 319 5.98 -2.14 31.70
N ARG A 320 5.28 -2.44 30.61
CA ARG A 320 4.28 -1.56 30.00
C ARG A 320 3.10 -2.33 29.44
N VAL A 321 1.95 -1.71 29.50
CA VAL A 321 0.71 -2.20 28.90
C VAL A 321 0.04 -1.06 28.14
N SER A 322 -0.51 -1.36 26.99
CA SER A 322 -1.32 -0.41 26.25
C SER A 322 -2.54 -1.09 25.64
N PHE A 323 -3.60 -0.31 25.55
CA PHE A 323 -4.85 -0.64 24.89
C PHE A 323 -5.22 0.50 23.97
N GLY A 324 -5.72 0.21 22.76
CA GLY A 324 -6.22 1.25 21.87
C GLY A 324 -7.19 0.72 20.83
N ILE A 325 -8.12 1.59 20.45
CA ILE A 325 -9.04 1.37 19.34
C ILE A 325 -8.74 2.42 18.27
N THR A 326 -8.54 1.98 17.02
CA THR A 326 -8.41 2.86 15.87
C THR A 326 -9.50 2.56 14.85
N GLY A 327 -9.98 3.60 14.15
CA GLY A 327 -10.96 3.49 13.08
C GLY A 327 -10.30 3.56 11.71
N ARG A 328 -10.89 2.87 10.74
CA ARG A 328 -10.48 2.92 9.33
C ARG A 328 -11.66 3.33 8.45
N SER A 329 -11.43 4.27 7.50
CA SER A 329 -12.39 4.78 6.51
C SER A 329 -11.83 4.77 5.09
N ASP A 330 -10.91 3.82 4.81
CA ASP A 330 -10.19 3.72 3.54
C ASP A 330 -11.03 3.00 2.48
N PHE A 331 -12.03 3.70 1.96
CA PHE A 331 -12.85 3.31 0.83
C PHE A 331 -13.40 4.56 0.14
N ASP A 332 -13.90 4.40 -1.09
CA ASP A 332 -14.41 5.50 -1.91
C ASP A 332 -15.62 6.19 -1.27
N ALA A 333 -15.78 7.49 -1.54
CA ALA A 333 -16.97 8.23 -1.15
C ALA A 333 -18.23 7.62 -1.79
N TYR A 334 -19.39 7.86 -1.17
CA TYR A 334 -20.72 7.49 -1.65
C TYR A 334 -21.05 6.00 -1.63
N LYS A 335 -20.16 5.11 -1.16
CA LYS A 335 -20.43 3.66 -1.09
C LYS A 335 -21.57 3.29 -0.12
N SER A 336 -21.95 4.19 0.78
CA SER A 336 -23.13 4.02 1.65
C SER A 336 -24.45 4.43 0.99
N LEU A 337 -24.42 5.02 -0.21
CA LEU A 337 -25.57 5.56 -0.91
C LEU A 337 -25.98 4.66 -2.09
N SER A 338 -27.24 4.73 -2.48
CA SER A 338 -27.68 4.23 -3.79
C SER A 338 -27.25 5.23 -4.86
N THR A 339 -26.49 4.78 -5.83
CA THR A 339 -26.03 5.58 -6.96
C THR A 339 -26.57 5.00 -8.27
N TYR A 340 -26.63 5.85 -9.29
CA TYR A 340 -27.09 5.48 -10.63
C TYR A 340 -26.02 5.85 -11.65
N ASN A 341 -25.83 4.98 -12.63
CA ASN A 341 -24.97 5.26 -13.78
C ASN A 341 -25.80 5.20 -15.05
N THR A 342 -25.32 5.84 -16.11
CA THR A 342 -25.87 5.68 -17.45
C THR A 342 -25.74 4.20 -17.87
N ASN A 343 -26.83 3.63 -18.37
CA ASN A 343 -26.88 2.24 -18.79
C ASN A 343 -27.59 2.13 -20.14
N GLY A 344 -26.82 2.27 -21.23
CA GLY A 344 -27.32 2.23 -22.57
C GLY A 344 -28.26 3.38 -22.95
N SER A 345 -28.90 3.23 -24.06
CA SER A 345 -29.91 4.17 -24.55
C SER A 345 -31.16 3.38 -24.98
N TYR A 346 -32.31 4.00 -24.86
CA TYR A 346 -33.59 3.44 -25.33
C TYR A 346 -34.33 4.43 -26.23
N LEU A 347 -35.12 3.92 -27.15
CA LEU A 347 -35.90 4.75 -28.06
C LEU A 347 -37.19 5.21 -27.36
N PHE A 348 -37.37 6.50 -27.17
CA PHE A 348 -38.54 7.12 -26.59
C PHE A 348 -39.04 8.24 -27.51
N ASP A 349 -40.28 8.17 -27.95
CA ASP A 349 -40.90 9.14 -28.85
C ASP A 349 -40.02 9.45 -30.09
N GLY A 350 -39.50 8.38 -30.73
CA GLY A 350 -38.63 8.50 -31.91
C GLY A 350 -37.22 9.08 -31.66
N ARG A 351 -36.83 9.28 -30.42
CA ARG A 351 -35.48 9.76 -30.04
C ARG A 351 -34.79 8.79 -29.13
N TRP A 352 -33.47 8.65 -29.31
CA TRP A 352 -32.63 7.89 -28.39
C TRP A 352 -32.41 8.70 -27.11
N VAL A 353 -32.80 8.15 -25.97
CA VAL A 353 -32.68 8.72 -24.63
C VAL A 353 -31.74 7.86 -23.81
N THR A 354 -30.83 8.53 -23.07
CA THR A 354 -29.90 7.83 -22.16
C THR A 354 -30.67 7.17 -21.01
N GLY A 355 -30.49 5.87 -20.84
CA GLY A 355 -31.01 5.11 -19.71
C GLY A 355 -30.14 5.28 -18.47
N TYR A 356 -30.74 5.14 -17.28
CA TYR A 356 -30.06 5.10 -16.00
C TYR A 356 -30.43 3.82 -15.25
N ALA A 357 -29.43 3.18 -14.65
CA ALA A 357 -29.63 2.00 -13.81
C ALA A 357 -28.89 2.16 -12.47
N PRO A 358 -29.37 1.49 -11.40
CA PRO A 358 -28.65 1.43 -10.14
C PRO A 358 -27.24 0.90 -10.33
N SER A 359 -26.25 1.53 -9.71
CA SER A 359 -24.84 1.13 -9.74
C SER A 359 -24.29 0.78 -8.36
N SER A 360 -25.09 0.98 -7.30
CA SER A 360 -24.81 0.53 -5.95
C SER A 360 -26.10 0.39 -5.13
N ASN A 361 -26.03 -0.43 -4.09
CA ASN A 361 -27.07 -0.50 -3.07
C ASN A 361 -26.74 0.45 -1.92
N ALA A 362 -27.77 1.10 -1.34
CA ALA A 362 -27.60 1.88 -0.13
C ALA A 362 -27.31 0.99 1.08
N ASN A 363 -26.43 1.45 1.98
CA ASN A 363 -26.22 0.87 3.29
C ASN A 363 -26.17 1.98 4.36
N PRO A 364 -27.31 2.34 4.96
CA PRO A 364 -27.36 3.38 5.98
C PRO A 364 -26.64 3.01 7.28
N ASP A 365 -26.34 1.72 7.48
CA ASP A 365 -25.66 1.19 8.67
C ASP A 365 -24.16 0.92 8.41
N LEU A 366 -23.63 1.33 7.25
CA LEU A 366 -22.20 1.22 6.96
C LEU A 366 -21.39 1.99 8.01
N ALA A 367 -20.57 1.29 8.78
CA ALA A 367 -19.86 1.78 9.94
C ALA A 367 -18.34 1.70 9.81
N TRP A 368 -17.63 2.30 10.76
CA TRP A 368 -16.18 2.24 10.89
C TRP A 368 -15.68 0.81 11.11
N GLU A 369 -14.70 0.39 10.31
CA GLU A 369 -13.86 -0.75 10.66
C GLU A 369 -13.01 -0.38 11.87
N LYS A 370 -12.99 -1.22 12.91
CA LYS A 370 -12.30 -0.95 14.17
C LYS A 370 -11.16 -1.94 14.40
N SER A 371 -9.97 -1.43 14.64
CA SER A 371 -8.84 -2.23 15.09
C SER A 371 -8.63 -2.02 16.58
N VAL A 372 -8.82 -3.08 17.36
CA VAL A 372 -8.61 -3.14 18.81
C VAL A 372 -7.26 -3.79 19.04
N ALA A 373 -6.35 -3.10 19.72
CA ALA A 373 -5.01 -3.58 20.00
C ALA A 373 -4.72 -3.58 21.50
N ILE A 374 -4.10 -4.66 21.99
CA ILE A 374 -3.51 -4.78 23.32
C ILE A 374 -2.04 -5.13 23.13
N ASN A 375 -1.15 -4.36 23.78
CA ASN A 375 0.27 -4.67 23.80
C ASN A 375 0.75 -4.80 25.24
N LEU A 376 1.56 -5.82 25.50
CA LEU A 376 2.23 -6.08 26.75
C LEU A 376 3.74 -6.09 26.47
N GLY A 377 4.49 -5.24 27.15
CA GLY A 377 5.93 -5.11 26.88
C GLY A 377 6.76 -4.98 28.14
N VAL A 378 8.02 -5.33 28.02
CA VAL A 378 9.04 -5.09 29.04
C VAL A 378 10.27 -4.53 28.35
N ASP A 379 10.68 -3.33 28.73
CA ASP A 379 11.93 -2.72 28.34
C ASP A 379 12.94 -2.89 29.49
N PHE A 380 14.19 -3.23 29.18
CA PHE A 380 15.23 -3.44 30.18
C PHE A 380 16.61 -2.98 29.70
N VAL A 381 17.45 -2.64 30.65
CA VAL A 381 18.86 -2.34 30.40
C VAL A 381 19.71 -3.16 31.36
N LEU A 382 20.63 -3.95 30.82
CA LEU A 382 21.57 -4.76 31.58
C LEU A 382 22.96 -4.18 31.47
N TRP A 383 23.69 -4.09 32.61
CA TRP A 383 25.08 -3.60 32.74
C TRP A 383 25.34 -2.23 32.13
N ASN A 384 24.31 -1.40 31.92
CA ASN A 384 24.37 -0.15 31.12
C ASN A 384 24.88 -0.35 29.68
N ARG A 385 24.81 -1.55 29.14
CA ARG A 385 25.36 -1.90 27.83
C ARG A 385 24.38 -2.64 26.92
N LEU A 386 23.57 -3.52 27.47
CA LEU A 386 22.57 -4.28 26.70
C LEU A 386 21.19 -3.70 26.99
N ARG A 387 20.62 -3.08 25.98
CA ARG A 387 19.23 -2.58 25.97
C ARG A 387 18.37 -3.61 25.28
N GLY A 388 17.24 -3.95 25.88
CA GLY A 388 16.31 -4.91 25.30
C GLY A 388 14.86 -4.49 25.46
N SER A 389 14.04 -4.96 24.55
CA SER A 389 12.59 -4.87 24.61
C SER A 389 11.99 -6.19 24.15
N VAL A 390 11.00 -6.67 24.90
CA VAL A 390 10.16 -7.81 24.50
C VAL A 390 8.72 -7.36 24.57
N GLU A 391 8.00 -7.53 23.48
CA GLU A 391 6.61 -7.13 23.37
C GLU A 391 5.74 -8.27 22.81
N TYR A 392 4.61 -8.52 23.44
CA TYR A 392 3.52 -9.32 22.91
C TYR A 392 2.41 -8.39 22.46
N PHE A 393 1.88 -8.63 21.27
CA PHE A 393 0.74 -7.89 20.73
C PHE A 393 -0.42 -8.82 20.35
N ASP A 394 -1.63 -8.34 20.61
CA ASP A 394 -2.90 -8.92 20.17
C ASP A 394 -3.73 -7.82 19.52
N ARG A 395 -3.93 -7.92 18.20
CA ARG A 395 -4.68 -6.94 17.43
C ARG A 395 -5.82 -7.63 16.70
N SER A 396 -7.04 -7.14 16.92
CA SER A 396 -8.25 -7.63 16.25
C SER A 396 -8.87 -6.51 15.43
N SER A 397 -8.94 -6.69 14.09
CA SER A 397 -9.71 -5.81 13.22
C SER A 397 -11.11 -6.38 13.07
N LYS A 398 -12.09 -5.63 13.56
CA LYS A 398 -13.52 -5.99 13.60
C LYS A 398 -14.29 -5.15 12.58
N ASP A 399 -15.44 -5.65 12.17
CA ASP A 399 -16.34 -4.95 11.27
C ASP A 399 -15.64 -4.61 9.93
N LEU A 400 -14.87 -5.58 9.39
CA LEU A 400 -14.13 -5.42 8.14
C LEU A 400 -15.07 -5.01 7.01
N LEU A 401 -14.65 -4.03 6.24
CA LEU A 401 -15.38 -3.58 5.05
C LEU A 401 -15.20 -4.58 3.92
N TYR A 402 -16.30 -5.20 3.49
CA TYR A 402 -16.31 -6.20 2.44
C TYR A 402 -17.46 -5.98 1.45
N THR A 403 -17.15 -6.12 0.16
CA THR A 403 -18.18 -6.09 -0.89
C THR A 403 -18.84 -7.45 -1.00
N TYR A 404 -20.07 -7.55 -0.55
CA TYR A 404 -20.84 -8.79 -0.50
C TYR A 404 -21.72 -8.91 -1.73
N THR A 405 -21.89 -10.14 -2.27
CA THR A 405 -22.84 -10.42 -3.34
C THR A 405 -24.26 -10.37 -2.77
N ALA A 406 -25.05 -9.42 -3.25
CA ALA A 406 -26.41 -9.19 -2.78
C ALA A 406 -27.42 -9.98 -3.59
N PRO A 407 -28.40 -10.68 -2.96
CA PRO A 407 -29.45 -11.37 -3.68
C PRO A 407 -30.38 -10.37 -4.40
N GLN A 408 -30.74 -10.67 -5.62
CA GLN A 408 -31.68 -9.87 -6.42
C GLN A 408 -32.90 -10.69 -6.73
N PRO A 409 -34.14 -10.35 -6.25
CA PRO A 409 -34.46 -9.30 -5.25
C PRO A 409 -34.07 -9.67 -3.83
N PRO A 410 -34.11 -8.78 -2.80
CA PRO A 410 -34.71 -7.44 -2.84
C PRO A 410 -33.72 -6.32 -3.25
N PHE A 411 -32.41 -6.62 -3.37
CA PHE A 411 -31.43 -5.61 -3.75
C PHE A 411 -31.54 -5.29 -5.25
N VAL A 412 -31.32 -4.01 -5.60
CA VAL A 412 -31.40 -3.52 -6.99
C VAL A 412 -30.09 -3.68 -7.75
N TYR A 413 -28.98 -3.90 -7.04
CA TYR A 413 -27.64 -4.09 -7.59
C TYR A 413 -26.99 -5.36 -7.00
N SER A 414 -26.13 -6.02 -7.77
CA SER A 414 -25.58 -7.34 -7.43
C SER A 414 -24.60 -7.37 -6.26
N THR A 415 -24.16 -6.20 -5.78
CA THR A 415 -23.21 -6.11 -4.66
C THR A 415 -23.61 -5.01 -3.67
N ILE A 416 -23.18 -5.17 -2.42
CA ILE A 416 -23.34 -4.17 -1.35
C ILE A 416 -22.07 -4.15 -0.49
N LEU A 417 -21.61 -2.96 -0.12
CA LEU A 417 -20.52 -2.81 0.85
C LEU A 417 -21.08 -2.89 2.27
N VAL A 418 -20.54 -3.78 3.08
CA VAL A 418 -21.02 -4.08 4.44
C VAL A 418 -19.88 -4.30 5.41
N ASN A 419 -20.19 -4.15 6.70
CA ASN A 419 -19.27 -4.48 7.78
C ASN A 419 -19.45 -5.93 8.19
N VAL A 420 -18.56 -6.80 7.72
CA VAL A 420 -18.58 -8.25 7.97
C VAL A 420 -17.17 -8.77 8.14
N GLY A 421 -16.98 -9.59 9.15
CA GLY A 421 -15.71 -10.26 9.36
C GLY A 421 -14.86 -9.65 10.47
N THR A 422 -13.96 -10.48 10.95
CA THR A 422 -12.98 -10.12 11.98
C THR A 422 -11.67 -10.85 11.68
N THR A 423 -10.58 -10.13 11.66
CA THR A 423 -9.24 -10.72 11.65
C THR A 423 -8.55 -10.52 12.98
N LYS A 424 -7.67 -11.46 13.33
CA LYS A 424 -6.86 -11.40 14.53
C LYS A 424 -5.39 -11.59 14.17
N ASN A 425 -4.56 -10.63 14.57
CA ASN A 425 -3.11 -10.67 14.40
C ASN A 425 -2.45 -10.71 15.79
N THR A 426 -1.69 -11.78 16.07
CA THR A 426 -0.97 -11.95 17.33
C THR A 426 0.49 -12.24 17.06
N GLY A 427 1.37 -11.75 17.94
CA GLY A 427 2.80 -11.99 17.76
C GLY A 427 3.65 -11.51 18.91
N ILE A 428 4.95 -11.71 18.73
CA ILE A 428 6.00 -11.31 19.68
C ILE A 428 7.06 -10.53 18.90
N GLU A 429 7.52 -9.44 19.49
CA GLU A 429 8.64 -8.65 18.99
C GLU A 429 9.74 -8.59 20.05
N VAL A 430 10.98 -8.77 19.62
CA VAL A 430 12.18 -8.72 20.48
C VAL A 430 13.19 -7.79 19.82
N SER A 431 13.66 -6.81 20.56
CA SER A 431 14.78 -5.93 20.18
C SER A 431 15.87 -6.04 21.22
N LEU A 432 17.11 -6.25 20.77
CA LEU A 432 18.31 -6.30 21.62
C LEU A 432 19.40 -5.45 20.99
N ASP A 433 19.86 -4.42 21.68
CA ASP A 433 20.95 -3.53 21.26
C ASP A 433 22.06 -3.54 22.30
N GLY A 434 23.26 -3.97 21.89
CA GLY A 434 24.39 -4.15 22.78
C GLY A 434 25.61 -3.31 22.38
N ASP A 435 26.21 -2.66 23.38
CA ASP A 435 27.54 -2.05 23.29
C ASP A 435 28.60 -3.12 23.61
N ILE A 436 29.01 -3.88 22.57
CA ILE A 436 29.86 -5.07 22.74
C ILE A 436 31.27 -4.69 23.17
N LEU A 437 31.89 -3.74 22.46
CA LEU A 437 33.22 -3.20 22.78
C LEU A 437 33.13 -1.69 22.93
N THR A 438 33.47 -1.16 24.13
CA THR A 438 33.37 0.28 24.42
C THR A 438 34.68 0.88 24.93
N LYS A 439 35.52 0.07 25.56
CA LYS A 439 36.78 0.52 26.24
C LYS A 439 38.05 0.11 25.49
N THR A 440 37.92 -0.33 24.23
CA THR A 440 39.02 -0.75 23.37
C THR A 440 39.24 0.25 22.23
N ALA A 441 40.33 0.11 21.48
CA ALA A 441 40.57 0.90 20.28
C ALA A 441 39.50 0.70 19.20
N VAL A 442 38.81 -0.44 19.22
CA VAL A 442 37.65 -0.75 18.42
C VAL A 442 36.42 -0.55 19.29
N LYS A 443 35.47 0.26 18.83
CA LYS A 443 34.13 0.36 19.40
C LYS A 443 33.22 -0.50 18.52
N TRP A 444 32.43 -1.36 19.14
CA TRP A 444 31.47 -2.23 18.41
C TRP A 444 30.11 -2.22 19.10
N THR A 445 29.10 -1.83 18.33
CA THR A 445 27.69 -1.96 18.72
C THR A 445 26.99 -2.95 17.80
N SER A 446 26.11 -3.78 18.35
CA SER A 446 25.35 -4.78 17.60
C SER A 446 23.90 -4.77 18.04
N GLY A 447 22.97 -4.76 17.07
CA GLY A 447 21.53 -4.74 17.31
C GLY A 447 20.85 -5.88 16.56
N ILE A 448 19.94 -6.60 17.25
CA ILE A 448 19.12 -7.66 16.68
C ILE A 448 17.65 -7.32 16.92
N ASN A 449 16.84 -7.35 15.86
CA ASN A 449 15.39 -7.29 15.97
C ASN A 449 14.79 -8.58 15.38
N TYR A 450 13.90 -9.17 16.13
CA TYR A 450 13.15 -10.34 15.71
C TYR A 450 11.66 -10.09 15.93
N SER A 451 10.85 -10.44 14.93
CA SER A 451 9.39 -10.37 15.01
C SER A 451 8.78 -11.69 14.52
N TYR A 452 7.84 -12.20 15.28
CA TYR A 452 6.96 -13.29 14.88
C TYR A 452 5.53 -12.78 14.87
N GLY A 453 4.79 -13.02 13.78
CA GLY A 453 3.40 -12.62 13.66
C GLY A 453 2.56 -13.62 12.87
N LYS A 454 1.27 -13.70 13.24
CA LYS A 454 0.31 -14.60 12.64
C LYS A 454 -1.06 -13.94 12.56
N THR A 455 -1.62 -13.88 11.34
CA THR A 455 -2.94 -13.31 11.10
C THR A 455 -3.94 -14.39 10.71
N LYS A 456 -5.07 -14.44 11.40
CA LYS A 456 -6.20 -15.34 11.12
C LYS A 456 -7.48 -14.58 10.82
N LEU A 457 -8.31 -15.14 9.96
CA LEU A 457 -9.70 -14.72 9.81
C LEU A 457 -10.53 -15.43 10.88
N THR A 458 -10.97 -14.73 11.92
CA THR A 458 -11.68 -15.36 13.04
C THR A 458 -13.20 -15.37 12.84
N LYS A 459 -13.71 -14.47 12.00
CA LYS A 459 -15.14 -14.40 11.65
C LYS A 459 -15.28 -13.86 10.24
N LEU A 460 -16.13 -14.47 9.43
CA LEU A 460 -16.42 -14.06 8.04
C LEU A 460 -17.91 -13.73 7.84
N SER A 461 -18.77 -14.21 8.70
CA SER A 461 -20.21 -14.11 8.56
C SER A 461 -20.83 -13.35 9.74
N ASN A 462 -22.03 -12.79 9.52
CA ASN A 462 -22.90 -12.29 10.58
C ASN A 462 -24.31 -12.89 10.39
N ASP A 463 -25.32 -12.37 11.08
CA ASP A 463 -26.68 -12.92 11.03
C ASP A 463 -27.34 -12.75 9.65
N ILE A 464 -26.94 -11.72 8.91
CA ILE A 464 -27.51 -11.35 7.61
C ILE A 464 -26.65 -11.92 6.46
N TYR A 465 -25.34 -11.74 6.54
CA TYR A 465 -24.39 -12.07 5.48
C TYR A 465 -23.64 -13.35 5.81
N LYS A 466 -23.81 -14.39 5.00
CA LYS A 466 -23.21 -15.70 5.19
C LYS A 466 -22.20 -15.98 4.07
N ALA A 467 -20.96 -16.20 4.44
CA ALA A 467 -19.92 -16.68 3.54
C ALA A 467 -19.10 -17.74 4.27
N SER A 468 -18.79 -18.86 3.61
CA SER A 468 -17.97 -19.92 4.18
C SER A 468 -16.48 -19.69 3.97
N TYR A 469 -16.12 -19.00 2.90
CA TYR A 469 -14.75 -18.66 2.54
C TYR A 469 -14.69 -17.40 1.67
N LEU A 470 -13.49 -16.83 1.53
CA LEU A 470 -13.13 -15.78 0.58
C LEU A 470 -12.08 -16.32 -0.37
N ASP A 471 -12.32 -16.20 -1.67
CA ASP A 471 -11.35 -16.45 -2.72
C ASP A 471 -10.70 -15.13 -3.15
N LEU A 472 -9.37 -15.10 -3.19
CA LEU A 472 -8.59 -13.89 -3.41
C LEU A 472 -7.56 -14.12 -4.53
N TYR A 473 -7.27 -13.06 -5.30
CA TYR A 473 -6.33 -13.05 -6.41
C TYR A 473 -6.67 -14.06 -7.51
N LEU A 474 -7.54 -13.62 -8.40
CA LEU A 474 -7.96 -14.37 -9.57
C LEU A 474 -6.73 -14.72 -10.43
N LYS A 475 -6.68 -15.99 -10.86
CA LYS A 475 -5.68 -16.48 -11.80
C LYS A 475 -5.71 -15.66 -13.09
N PRO A 476 -4.56 -15.12 -13.58
CA PRO A 476 -4.50 -14.45 -14.87
C PRO A 476 -4.94 -15.35 -16.03
N GLY A 477 -5.61 -14.77 -17.01
CA GLY A 477 -6.10 -15.44 -18.22
C GLY A 477 -7.56 -15.16 -18.51
N THR A 478 -7.93 -15.16 -19.79
CA THR A 478 -9.31 -14.95 -20.23
C THR A 478 -10.18 -16.12 -19.79
N GLY A 479 -11.31 -15.80 -19.15
CA GLY A 479 -12.29 -16.81 -18.72
C GLY A 479 -11.92 -17.62 -17.49
N SER A 480 -10.82 -17.28 -16.78
CA SER A 480 -10.47 -17.95 -15.53
C SER A 480 -11.44 -17.60 -14.41
N SER A 481 -11.90 -18.63 -13.68
CA SER A 481 -12.66 -18.50 -12.43
C SER A 481 -11.88 -19.06 -11.23
N GLU A 482 -10.58 -19.36 -11.40
CA GLU A 482 -9.73 -19.91 -10.34
C GLU A 482 -8.99 -18.83 -9.58
N TYR A 483 -8.82 -19.03 -8.29
CA TYR A 483 -8.14 -18.14 -7.37
C TYR A 483 -6.95 -18.83 -6.73
N PHE A 484 -5.86 -18.08 -6.45
CA PHE A 484 -4.66 -18.61 -5.80
C PHE A 484 -4.83 -18.80 -4.30
N PHE A 485 -5.63 -17.97 -3.66
CA PHE A 485 -5.78 -17.97 -2.21
C PHE A 485 -7.23 -18.23 -1.83
N ARG A 486 -7.40 -19.00 -0.77
CA ARG A 486 -8.69 -19.17 -0.09
C ARG A 486 -8.51 -18.94 1.40
N VAL A 487 -9.40 -18.16 2.00
CA VAL A 487 -9.43 -17.93 3.45
C VAL A 487 -10.79 -18.31 3.98
N GLN A 488 -10.85 -19.13 5.02
CA GLN A 488 -12.07 -19.51 5.74
C GLN A 488 -11.99 -19.12 7.21
N GLU A 489 -13.09 -19.17 7.93
CA GLU A 489 -13.11 -18.89 9.37
C GLU A 489 -12.14 -19.83 10.12
N GLY A 490 -11.33 -19.26 11.03
CA GLY A 490 -10.24 -19.97 11.74
C GLY A 490 -8.96 -20.14 10.94
N GLY A 491 -8.98 -19.94 9.61
CA GLY A 491 -7.84 -20.06 8.70
C GLY A 491 -6.87 -18.89 8.78
N GLU A 492 -5.62 -19.13 8.39
CA GLU A 492 -4.60 -18.08 8.26
C GLU A 492 -4.80 -17.31 6.97
N ILE A 493 -4.50 -16.01 6.98
CA ILE A 493 -4.48 -15.19 5.77
C ILE A 493 -3.21 -15.50 4.98
N GLY A 494 -3.35 -15.56 3.64
CA GLY A 494 -2.24 -15.85 2.73
C GLY A 494 -2.07 -17.31 2.36
N GLN A 495 -3.01 -18.18 2.72
CA GLN A 495 -2.96 -19.61 2.38
C GLN A 495 -3.26 -19.83 0.90
N PHE A 496 -2.33 -20.48 0.20
CA PHE A 496 -2.54 -20.99 -1.16
C PHE A 496 -3.53 -22.14 -1.16
N TYR A 497 -4.44 -22.15 -2.14
CA TYR A 497 -5.47 -23.14 -2.29
C TYR A 497 -5.44 -23.77 -3.68
N GLY A 498 -5.06 -25.03 -3.75
CA GLY A 498 -4.82 -25.73 -5.00
C GLY A 498 -4.70 -27.24 -4.80
N TYR A 499 -4.13 -27.91 -5.80
CA TYR A 499 -3.90 -29.35 -5.74
C TYR A 499 -2.55 -29.68 -5.11
N GLU A 500 -2.53 -30.74 -4.30
CA GLU A 500 -1.29 -31.28 -3.75
C GLU A 500 -0.60 -32.13 -4.83
N TYR A 501 0.62 -31.73 -5.20
CA TYR A 501 1.45 -32.47 -6.15
C TYR A 501 1.95 -33.78 -5.54
N ALA A 502 1.84 -34.90 -6.27
CA ALA A 502 2.17 -36.24 -5.82
C ALA A 502 3.18 -37.00 -6.72
N GLY A 503 3.77 -36.30 -7.69
CA GLY A 503 4.75 -36.90 -8.60
C GLY A 503 4.33 -36.86 -10.07
N VAL A 504 4.95 -37.74 -10.87
CA VAL A 504 4.72 -37.85 -12.32
C VAL A 504 4.61 -39.33 -12.67
N ASP A 505 3.66 -39.71 -13.52
CA ASP A 505 3.54 -41.09 -14.01
C ASP A 505 4.56 -41.39 -15.13
N GLU A 506 4.58 -42.66 -15.58
CA GLU A 506 5.50 -43.16 -16.64
C GLU A 506 5.28 -42.40 -17.98
N ASN A 507 4.10 -41.82 -18.21
CA ASN A 507 3.73 -41.11 -19.43
C ASN A 507 4.04 -39.61 -19.33
N GLY A 508 4.53 -39.12 -18.19
CA GLY A 508 4.81 -37.70 -17.95
C GLY A 508 3.58 -36.91 -17.49
N ASN A 509 2.50 -37.56 -17.05
CA ASN A 509 1.36 -36.84 -16.49
C ASN A 509 1.63 -36.47 -15.03
N MET A 510 1.36 -35.22 -14.69
CA MET A 510 1.37 -34.77 -13.30
C MET A 510 0.35 -35.53 -12.48
N LEU A 511 0.76 -36.04 -11.34
CA LEU A 511 -0.09 -36.69 -10.36
C LEU A 511 -0.41 -35.71 -9.22
N ILE A 512 -1.66 -35.79 -8.75
CA ILE A 512 -2.17 -35.05 -7.60
C ILE A 512 -2.79 -35.99 -6.59
N LEU A 513 -2.97 -35.54 -5.36
CA LEU A 513 -3.71 -36.29 -4.35
C LEU A 513 -5.22 -35.98 -4.46
N ASN A 514 -6.05 -37.02 -4.43
CA ASN A 514 -7.49 -36.90 -4.29
C ASN A 514 -7.92 -36.70 -2.82
N ASP A 515 -9.21 -36.78 -2.51
CA ASP A 515 -9.76 -36.63 -1.15
C ASP A 515 -9.44 -37.80 -0.18
N LYS A 516 -8.92 -38.91 -0.73
CA LYS A 516 -8.44 -40.10 0.05
C LYS A 516 -6.92 -40.20 0.09
N ASP A 517 -6.20 -39.14 -0.34
CA ASP A 517 -4.75 -39.11 -0.48
C ASP A 517 -4.18 -40.17 -1.46
N GLU A 518 -4.99 -40.61 -2.43
CA GLU A 518 -4.56 -41.49 -3.52
C GLU A 518 -4.01 -40.66 -4.67
N GLN A 519 -2.96 -41.15 -5.33
CA GLN A 519 -2.36 -40.48 -6.51
C GLN A 519 -3.24 -40.70 -7.73
N ILE A 520 -3.67 -39.61 -8.35
CA ILE A 520 -4.46 -39.65 -9.60
C ILE A 520 -3.84 -38.68 -10.62
N PRO A 521 -4.00 -38.96 -11.93
CA PRO A 521 -3.57 -38.02 -12.96
C PRO A 521 -4.32 -36.68 -12.86
N ILE A 522 -3.62 -35.58 -13.16
CA ILE A 522 -4.22 -34.23 -13.14
C ILE A 522 -5.43 -34.08 -14.07
N SER A 523 -5.54 -34.91 -15.12
CA SER A 523 -6.70 -34.96 -16.01
C SER A 523 -8.00 -35.41 -15.32
N GLN A 524 -7.89 -36.04 -14.15
CA GLN A 524 -9.01 -36.48 -13.31
C GLN A 524 -9.26 -35.52 -12.14
N ALA A 525 -8.65 -34.33 -12.17
CA ALA A 525 -8.79 -33.35 -11.09
C ALA A 525 -10.25 -32.89 -10.94
N ASP A 526 -10.72 -32.86 -9.70
CA ASP A 526 -12.01 -32.31 -9.28
C ASP A 526 -11.74 -31.17 -8.27
N ALA A 527 -12.54 -30.12 -8.29
CA ALA A 527 -12.41 -28.98 -7.38
C ALA A 527 -12.44 -29.39 -5.89
N LYS A 528 -13.11 -30.48 -5.55
CA LYS A 528 -13.19 -31.04 -4.19
C LYS A 528 -11.86 -31.58 -3.67
N TYR A 529 -10.87 -31.86 -4.56
CA TYR A 529 -9.54 -32.36 -4.19
C TYR A 529 -8.58 -31.22 -3.84
N LYS A 530 -8.98 -29.94 -4.11
CA LYS A 530 -8.18 -28.77 -3.71
C LYS A 530 -8.11 -28.67 -2.20
N ARG A 531 -6.91 -28.28 -1.72
CA ARG A 531 -6.60 -28.13 -0.29
C ARG A 531 -5.67 -26.94 -0.07
N TYR A 532 -5.38 -26.64 1.18
CA TYR A 532 -4.34 -25.64 1.51
C TYR A 532 -2.96 -26.27 1.27
N ILE A 533 -2.21 -25.73 0.33
CA ILE A 533 -0.93 -26.27 -0.16
C ILE A 533 0.28 -25.50 0.32
N GLY A 534 0.12 -24.35 0.97
CA GLY A 534 1.18 -23.50 1.48
C GLY A 534 0.66 -22.18 2.00
N ASN A 535 1.55 -21.30 2.44
CA ASN A 535 1.22 -19.96 2.93
C ASN A 535 2.24 -18.92 2.47
N GLY A 536 1.78 -17.90 1.72
CA GLY A 536 2.60 -16.81 1.23
C GLY A 536 2.86 -15.68 2.24
N ALA A 537 2.27 -15.73 3.44
CA ALA A 537 2.48 -14.71 4.47
C ALA A 537 3.67 -15.07 5.36
N PRO A 538 4.77 -14.29 5.35
CA PRO A 538 5.92 -14.54 6.22
C PRO A 538 5.52 -14.50 7.70
N LYS A 539 6.07 -15.41 8.50
CA LYS A 539 5.81 -15.48 9.95
C LYS A 539 6.94 -14.89 10.79
N HIS A 540 8.18 -14.96 10.30
CA HIS A 540 9.37 -14.54 11.04
C HIS A 540 10.14 -13.49 10.27
N PHE A 541 10.50 -12.42 10.94
CA PHE A 541 11.34 -11.35 10.43
C PHE A 541 12.54 -11.18 11.36
N LEU A 542 13.73 -11.09 10.78
CA LEU A 542 14.98 -10.89 11.49
C LEU A 542 15.75 -9.75 10.87
N SER A 543 16.30 -8.87 11.68
CA SER A 543 17.32 -7.93 11.25
C SER A 543 18.50 -7.93 12.22
N TRP A 544 19.70 -7.74 11.68
CA TRP A 544 20.94 -7.69 12.45
C TRP A 544 21.84 -6.58 11.94
N SER A 545 22.08 -5.59 12.78
CA SER A 545 22.94 -4.44 12.52
C SER A 545 24.22 -4.53 13.32
N ASN A 546 25.35 -4.18 12.69
CA ASN A 546 26.65 -4.08 13.35
C ASN A 546 27.33 -2.79 12.94
N ASN A 547 27.82 -2.02 13.91
CA ASN A 547 28.59 -0.81 13.69
C ASN A 547 29.92 -0.92 14.44
N LEU A 548 31.00 -0.82 13.69
CA LEU A 548 32.35 -0.86 14.20
C LEU A 548 33.05 0.47 13.89
N THR A 549 33.68 1.04 14.89
CA THR A 549 34.53 2.23 14.72
C THR A 549 35.93 1.91 15.21
N TRP A 550 36.91 2.12 14.36
CA TRP A 550 38.32 1.95 14.69
C TRP A 550 39.13 3.15 14.20
N ARG A 551 39.61 3.95 15.13
CA ARG A 551 40.29 5.23 14.82
C ARG A 551 39.41 6.10 13.91
N ASN A 552 39.87 6.36 12.69
CA ASN A 552 39.17 7.14 11.65
C ASN A 552 38.27 6.32 10.74
N PHE A 553 38.23 4.99 10.92
CA PHE A 553 37.36 4.10 10.11
C PHE A 553 36.07 3.79 10.83
N ASP A 554 34.97 3.81 10.11
CA ASP A 554 33.68 3.28 10.53
C ASP A 554 33.19 2.25 9.51
N LEU A 555 32.68 1.13 10.02
CA LEU A 555 32.08 0.06 9.23
C LEU A 555 30.68 -0.22 9.77
N SER A 556 29.68 -0.12 8.90
CA SER A 556 28.31 -0.52 9.19
C SER A 556 27.90 -1.69 8.29
N VAL A 557 27.37 -2.75 8.90
CA VAL A 557 26.89 -3.94 8.19
C VAL A 557 25.49 -4.26 8.66
N PHE A 558 24.56 -4.46 7.71
CA PHE A 558 23.16 -4.74 7.99
C PHE A 558 22.67 -5.97 7.22
N PHE A 559 22.13 -6.94 7.96
CA PHE A 559 21.47 -8.13 7.44
C PHE A 559 19.98 -8.07 7.71
N ARG A 560 19.22 -8.62 6.77
CA ARG A 560 17.78 -8.83 6.89
C ARG A 560 17.42 -10.26 6.48
N GLY A 561 16.55 -10.91 7.24
CA GLY A 561 15.99 -12.22 6.94
C GLY A 561 14.47 -12.23 7.08
N THR A 562 13.83 -13.07 6.28
CA THR A 562 12.39 -13.32 6.31
C THR A 562 12.19 -14.80 6.10
N PHE A 563 11.35 -15.45 6.96
CA PHE A 563 11.23 -16.91 6.96
C PHE A 563 9.81 -17.38 7.20
N GLY A 564 9.57 -18.67 6.87
CA GLY A 564 8.32 -19.36 7.14
C GLY A 564 7.20 -18.93 6.22
N PHE A 565 7.47 -18.81 4.92
CA PHE A 565 6.49 -18.53 3.89
C PHE A 565 6.87 -19.19 2.57
N ASP A 566 5.89 -19.38 1.72
CA ASP A 566 6.04 -19.94 0.38
C ASP A 566 5.85 -18.86 -0.67
N VAL A 567 6.52 -19.00 -1.81
CA VAL A 567 6.36 -18.17 -2.99
C VAL A 567 5.81 -19.02 -4.13
N PHE A 568 4.72 -18.58 -4.74
CA PHE A 568 4.21 -19.22 -5.93
C PHE A 568 5.02 -18.74 -7.15
N ASN A 569 5.78 -19.64 -7.77
CA ASN A 569 6.61 -19.33 -8.93
C ASN A 569 5.75 -19.20 -10.20
N MET A 570 5.22 -17.99 -10.43
CA MET A 570 4.39 -17.68 -11.60
C MET A 570 5.10 -17.91 -12.93
N ARG A 571 6.42 -17.80 -12.99
CA ARG A 571 7.19 -18.05 -14.21
C ARG A 571 7.24 -19.53 -14.51
N LYS A 572 7.54 -20.36 -13.51
CA LYS A 572 7.50 -21.82 -13.64
C LYS A 572 6.10 -22.30 -13.99
N TYR A 573 5.08 -21.73 -13.36
CA TYR A 573 3.66 -22.00 -13.62
C TYR A 573 3.25 -21.71 -15.07
N GLY A 574 3.64 -20.56 -15.64
CA GLY A 574 3.25 -20.12 -16.98
C GLY A 574 4.14 -20.62 -18.11
N MET A 575 5.42 -20.94 -17.82
CA MET A 575 6.45 -21.20 -18.84
C MET A 575 7.39 -22.36 -18.47
N GLY A 576 7.25 -22.99 -17.31
CA GLY A 576 8.21 -23.96 -16.77
C GLY A 576 7.98 -25.41 -17.20
N LEU A 577 6.90 -25.71 -17.90
CA LEU A 577 6.58 -27.07 -18.35
C LEU A 577 6.37 -27.10 -19.86
N GLN A 578 6.64 -28.25 -20.49
CA GLN A 578 6.28 -28.50 -21.88
C GLN A 578 4.74 -28.40 -22.01
N GLY A 579 4.26 -27.72 -23.05
CA GLY A 579 2.82 -27.56 -23.26
C GLY A 579 2.14 -26.46 -22.43
N CYS A 580 2.87 -25.53 -21.83
CA CYS A 580 2.30 -24.38 -21.12
C CYS A 580 1.50 -23.41 -22.01
N GLY A 581 1.44 -23.62 -23.33
CA GLY A 581 0.65 -22.80 -24.27
C GLY A 581 1.24 -21.43 -24.58
N THR A 582 2.54 -21.21 -24.29
CA THR A 582 3.30 -20.01 -24.67
C THR A 582 4.26 -20.31 -25.81
N ASP A 583 4.59 -19.29 -26.61
CA ASP A 583 5.53 -19.42 -27.74
C ASP A 583 6.99 -19.57 -27.29
N ASN A 584 7.29 -19.27 -26.04
CA ASN A 584 8.59 -19.44 -25.40
C ASN A 584 8.41 -20.10 -24.04
N VAL A 585 9.36 -20.93 -23.62
CA VAL A 585 9.35 -21.66 -22.36
C VAL A 585 10.70 -21.51 -21.64
N LEU A 586 10.70 -21.72 -20.32
CA LEU A 586 11.93 -21.75 -19.55
C LEU A 586 12.78 -22.97 -19.94
N ARG A 587 14.10 -22.80 -19.91
CA ARG A 587 15.05 -23.89 -20.18
C ARG A 587 14.84 -25.10 -19.26
N SER A 588 14.39 -24.87 -18.03
CA SER A 588 14.06 -25.93 -17.06
C SER A 588 13.04 -26.93 -17.61
N ALA A 589 12.08 -26.49 -18.45
CA ALA A 589 11.09 -27.38 -19.06
C ALA A 589 11.69 -28.52 -19.88
N TYR A 590 12.92 -28.36 -20.36
CA TYR A 590 13.65 -29.38 -21.14
C TYR A 590 14.82 -30.01 -20.41
N LEU A 591 15.17 -29.54 -19.24
CA LEU A 591 16.28 -30.05 -18.42
C LEU A 591 15.76 -30.73 -17.15
N GLU A 592 15.37 -29.92 -16.17
CA GLU A 592 14.97 -30.40 -14.84
C GLU A 592 13.56 -30.99 -14.85
N ASP A 593 12.65 -30.36 -15.60
CA ASP A 593 11.22 -30.70 -15.66
C ASP A 593 10.84 -31.49 -16.94
N LYS A 594 11.84 -32.01 -17.69
CA LYS A 594 11.67 -32.67 -18.99
C LYS A 594 10.71 -33.86 -19.01
N ASN A 595 10.52 -34.48 -17.86
CA ASN A 595 9.62 -35.64 -17.72
C ASN A 595 8.17 -35.24 -17.45
N ILE A 596 7.88 -33.93 -17.24
CA ILE A 596 6.54 -33.44 -16.93
C ILE A 596 5.91 -32.86 -18.21
N ARG A 597 4.91 -33.53 -18.74
CA ARG A 597 4.23 -33.16 -19.98
C ARG A 597 2.87 -32.48 -19.78
N THR A 598 2.26 -32.63 -18.60
CA THR A 598 0.95 -32.05 -18.26
C THR A 598 1.03 -31.28 -16.95
N GLY A 599 -0.02 -30.54 -16.60
CA GLY A 599 -0.11 -29.78 -15.36
C GLY A 599 0.28 -28.30 -15.47
N GLY A 600 0.74 -27.86 -16.63
CA GLY A 600 0.90 -26.43 -16.93
C GLY A 600 -0.42 -25.67 -16.78
N GLY A 601 -0.37 -24.51 -16.11
CA GLY A 601 -1.55 -23.70 -15.88
C GLY A 601 -2.53 -24.21 -14.82
N VAL A 602 -2.14 -25.22 -14.00
CA VAL A 602 -2.92 -25.74 -12.88
C VAL A 602 -2.30 -25.32 -11.55
N ILE A 603 -3.10 -24.73 -10.66
CA ILE A 603 -2.61 -24.28 -9.33
C ILE A 603 -2.31 -25.51 -8.47
N SER A 604 -1.03 -25.81 -8.25
CA SER A 604 -0.59 -26.94 -7.45
C SER A 604 0.66 -26.62 -6.60
N SER A 605 0.92 -27.43 -5.58
CA SER A 605 2.09 -27.29 -4.70
C SER A 605 3.44 -27.48 -5.43
N TYR A 606 3.43 -28.03 -6.65
CA TYR A 606 4.61 -28.12 -7.51
C TYR A 606 5.25 -26.76 -7.85
N PHE A 607 4.45 -25.70 -7.88
CA PHE A 607 4.89 -24.35 -8.19
C PHE A 607 5.18 -23.50 -6.95
N LEU A 608 5.07 -24.08 -5.74
CA LEU A 608 5.45 -23.44 -4.51
C LEU A 608 6.93 -23.66 -4.22
N GLU A 609 7.61 -22.63 -3.81
CA GLU A 609 9.02 -22.62 -3.41
C GLU A 609 9.15 -21.99 -2.03
N ASP A 610 10.10 -22.47 -1.21
CA ASP A 610 10.42 -21.81 0.06
C ASP A 610 10.92 -20.38 -0.21
N GLY A 611 10.18 -19.40 0.30
CA GLY A 611 10.49 -17.99 0.17
C GLY A 611 11.48 -17.48 1.22
N SER A 612 11.94 -18.31 2.15
CA SER A 612 12.82 -17.92 3.24
C SER A 612 14.18 -17.45 2.74
N PHE A 613 14.69 -16.33 3.28
CA PHE A 613 16.01 -15.82 2.89
C PHE A 613 16.70 -15.04 4.02
N ILE A 614 18.01 -14.93 3.90
CA ILE A 614 18.87 -13.93 4.57
C ILE A 614 19.60 -13.14 3.50
N LYS A 615 19.58 -11.81 3.63
CA LYS A 615 20.21 -10.88 2.70
C LYS A 615 21.15 -9.94 3.43
N LEU A 616 22.37 -9.78 2.90
CA LEU A 616 23.22 -8.65 3.22
C LEU A 616 22.66 -7.42 2.50
N GLU A 617 22.00 -6.54 3.25
CA GLU A 617 21.26 -5.40 2.70
C GLU A 617 22.16 -4.20 2.45
N ASN A 618 23.07 -3.94 3.39
CA ASN A 618 23.96 -2.78 3.31
C ASN A 618 25.31 -3.07 3.95
N VAL A 619 26.39 -2.56 3.32
CA VAL A 619 27.72 -2.43 3.87
C VAL A 619 28.22 -1.04 3.55
N THR A 620 28.58 -0.30 4.60
CA THR A 620 29.13 1.05 4.45
C THR A 620 30.46 1.11 5.17
N LEU A 621 31.49 1.53 4.47
CA LEU A 621 32.81 1.83 5.04
C LEU A 621 33.08 3.32 4.90
N GLY A 622 33.31 3.99 6.02
CA GLY A 622 33.66 5.40 6.09
C GLY A 622 35.08 5.62 6.60
N TYR A 623 35.67 6.73 6.20
CA TYR A 623 36.93 7.23 6.73
C TYR A 623 36.80 8.73 7.04
N ASN A 624 37.00 9.13 8.30
CA ASN A 624 36.86 10.49 8.81
C ASN A 624 38.19 11.13 9.14
#